data_4bcd059a193a2a0000d80b0914da1f5a
#
_entry.id   4bcd059a193a2a0000d80b0914da1f5a
#
_cell.length_a   1.000
_cell.length_b   1.000
_cell.length_c   1.000
_cell.angle_alpha   90.00
_cell.angle_beta   90.00
_cell.angle_gamma   90.00
#
_symmetry.space_group_name_H-M   'P 1'
#
loop_
_entity.id
_entity.type
_entity.pdbx_description
1 polymer ?
#
loop_
_entity_poly.entity_id
_entity_poly.type
_entity_poly.pdbx_seq_one_letter_code
_entity_poly.pdbx_strand_id
1 'polypeptide(L)'
;MSEKIVVPILGESITEATVARWLKNVGEPVEADQPIVELETDKVNLEVPSPVKGVLTEINSKDGSVVEVGALLGLVSEGEVTASVNKEEIDKKEDNVIKLDPSKKDTKIFEEKKIENIQEEPLILTNEIVEDEAPKTKIEQSDSKTNLESQILSPAVRKIVVENKIDINSVRGSGKDGRVLKGDLISLMGANPQPSERKVQYGQEERIKMTRLRQTIAKRLKQAQENAALLTTFNEVDMTNIMEMRKENQQDFQDRYGIKLGFMSFFVKACVVALKSFPAVNAEIDGDEIVYKNYYNLSFAVGTEKGLVVPVLRNADELSFADIEKNIKDISEKARDGKLTIEDLQGGTFTISNGGVYGSMLSTPILNLPQSGVLGMHNIVDRPVVVDGEIKIRPIMYLALSYDHRIIDGKESVSFLKMIKENLEDPRRLFLDI
;
A
#
# COMPACT_ATOMS: atom_id res chain seq x y z
N MET A 1 31.36 35.23 8.62
CA MET A 1 30.28 35.29 9.65
C MET A 1 29.47 34.02 9.53
N SER A 2 28.86 33.49 10.60
CA SER A 2 27.99 32.30 10.48
C SER A 2 26.54 32.75 10.31
N GLU A 3 25.90 32.31 9.23
CA GLU A 3 24.50 32.56 8.92
C GLU A 3 23.66 31.38 9.41
N LYS A 4 22.47 31.69 9.90
CA LYS A 4 21.53 30.71 10.46
C LYS A 4 20.59 30.17 9.36
N ILE A 5 20.49 28.87 9.26
CA ILE A 5 19.46 28.22 8.45
C ILE A 5 18.24 28.03 9.35
N VAL A 6 17.14 28.68 9.03
CA VAL A 6 15.90 28.61 9.80
C VAL A 6 14.77 28.01 8.95
N VAL A 7 13.79 27.41 9.62
CA VAL A 7 12.57 26.92 8.96
C VAL A 7 11.81 28.11 8.36
N PRO A 8 11.57 28.14 7.05
CA PRO A 8 10.81 29.21 6.42
C PRO A 8 9.32 29.15 6.80
N ILE A 9 8.56 30.18 6.43
CA ILE A 9 7.11 30.21 6.61
C ILE A 9 6.51 29.14 5.68
N LEU A 10 5.82 28.17 6.26
CA LEU A 10 5.32 26.97 5.57
C LEU A 10 3.89 27.13 5.01
N GLY A 11 3.28 28.33 5.15
CA GLY A 11 1.90 28.66 4.77
C GLY A 11 0.99 28.94 5.96
N GLU A 12 -0.23 29.44 5.72
CA GLU A 12 -1.13 29.97 6.77
C GLU A 12 -1.63 28.96 7.81
N SER A 13 -1.47 27.65 7.57
CA SER A 13 -1.99 26.61 8.46
C SER A 13 -0.95 25.59 8.97
N ILE A 14 0.34 25.78 8.64
CA ILE A 14 1.40 24.82 9.00
C ILE A 14 2.33 25.47 10.01
N THR A 15 2.26 24.98 11.25
CA THR A 15 3.06 25.49 12.38
C THR A 15 4.33 24.70 12.63
N GLU A 16 4.42 23.48 12.12
CA GLU A 16 5.54 22.56 12.35
C GLU A 16 5.86 21.72 11.11
N ALA A 17 7.11 21.30 10.97
CA ALA A 17 7.58 20.38 9.93
C ALA A 17 8.50 19.31 10.52
N THR A 18 8.76 18.24 9.78
CA THR A 18 9.75 17.22 10.16
C THR A 18 10.93 17.31 9.21
N VAL A 19 12.15 17.29 9.73
CA VAL A 19 13.36 17.19 8.89
C VAL A 19 13.34 15.80 8.23
N ALA A 20 13.08 15.76 6.92
CA ALA A 20 13.03 14.49 6.18
C ALA A 20 14.44 13.93 5.99
N ARG A 21 15.34 14.76 5.47
CA ARG A 21 16.76 14.42 5.33
C ARG A 21 17.60 15.66 5.05
N TRP A 22 18.84 15.59 5.44
CA TRP A 22 19.86 16.54 5.00
C TRP A 22 20.44 16.12 3.66
N LEU A 23 20.49 17.05 2.71
CA LEU A 23 21.07 16.85 1.37
C LEU A 23 22.59 17.10 1.36
N LYS A 24 23.11 17.72 2.41
CA LYS A 24 24.52 18.03 2.62
C LYS A 24 24.97 17.63 4.03
N ASN A 25 26.23 17.20 4.14
CA ASN A 25 26.84 16.85 5.41
C ASN A 25 27.62 18.00 6.01
N VAL A 26 27.85 17.95 7.33
CA VAL A 26 28.71 18.94 8.01
C VAL A 26 30.12 18.91 7.40
N GLY A 27 30.61 20.08 7.01
CA GLY A 27 31.90 20.25 6.33
C GLY A 27 31.81 20.30 4.79
N GLU A 28 30.63 20.06 4.20
CA GLU A 28 30.46 20.19 2.75
C GLU A 28 30.25 21.64 2.31
N PRO A 29 30.79 22.04 1.13
CA PRO A 29 30.53 23.36 0.58
C PRO A 29 29.11 23.46 0.04
N VAL A 30 28.48 24.63 0.25
CA VAL A 30 27.15 24.97 -0.21
C VAL A 30 27.18 26.29 -0.97
N GLU A 31 26.38 26.39 -2.03
CA GLU A 31 26.19 27.64 -2.75
C GLU A 31 24.92 28.37 -2.26
N ALA A 32 24.86 29.68 -2.49
CA ALA A 32 23.62 30.42 -2.19
C ALA A 32 22.46 29.86 -3.04
N ASP A 33 21.28 29.76 -2.42
CA ASP A 33 20.04 29.19 -3.02
C ASP A 33 20.12 27.68 -3.31
N GLN A 34 21.20 26.99 -2.94
CA GLN A 34 21.30 25.54 -3.09
C GLN A 34 20.46 24.83 -2.01
N PRO A 35 19.59 23.85 -2.37
CA PRO A 35 18.86 23.05 -1.41
C PRO A 35 19.82 22.25 -0.51
N ILE A 36 19.65 22.37 0.82
CA ILE A 36 20.52 21.74 1.83
C ILE A 36 19.79 20.80 2.77
N VAL A 37 18.49 21.01 2.97
CA VAL A 37 17.65 20.13 3.81
C VAL A 37 16.25 20.04 3.25
N GLU A 38 15.67 18.87 3.29
CA GLU A 38 14.28 18.59 2.89
C GLU A 38 13.42 18.51 4.15
N LEU A 39 12.36 19.32 4.22
CA LEU A 39 11.36 19.32 5.28
C LEU A 39 10.08 18.65 4.79
N GLU A 40 9.55 17.74 5.57
CA GLU A 40 8.27 17.08 5.34
C GLU A 40 7.20 17.75 6.21
N THR A 41 6.12 18.23 5.54
CA THR A 41 4.92 18.73 6.21
C THR A 41 3.77 17.73 6.04
N ASP A 42 2.62 18.02 6.60
CA ASP A 42 1.42 17.19 6.43
C ASP A 42 0.82 17.25 5.01
N LYS A 43 1.27 18.20 4.17
CA LYS A 43 0.74 18.43 2.83
C LYS A 43 1.77 18.31 1.71
N VAL A 44 2.96 18.89 1.90
CA VAL A 44 3.99 18.98 0.85
C VAL A 44 5.38 18.86 1.46
N ASN A 45 6.33 18.31 0.71
CA ASN A 45 7.74 18.41 1.04
C ASN A 45 8.30 19.73 0.55
N LEU A 46 9.10 20.40 1.38
CA LEU A 46 9.73 21.68 1.09
C LEU A 46 11.24 21.53 1.20
N GLU A 47 11.97 21.99 0.20
CA GLU A 47 13.41 22.12 0.25
C GLU A 47 13.80 23.50 0.79
N VAL A 48 14.69 23.52 1.80
CA VAL A 48 15.21 24.76 2.37
C VAL A 48 16.57 25.06 1.74
N PRO A 49 16.70 26.17 1.02
CA PRO A 49 17.96 26.57 0.40
C PRO A 49 18.93 27.21 1.42
N SER A 50 20.23 27.21 1.08
CA SER A 50 21.23 27.95 1.84
C SER A 50 21.07 29.46 1.64
N PRO A 51 21.07 30.28 2.72
CA PRO A 51 20.97 31.72 2.59
C PRO A 51 22.24 32.36 2.02
N VAL A 52 23.39 31.71 2.15
CA VAL A 52 24.69 32.24 1.73
C VAL A 52 25.58 31.13 1.16
N LYS A 53 26.58 31.51 0.37
CA LYS A 53 27.66 30.63 -0.07
C LYS A 53 28.64 30.41 1.08
N GLY A 54 28.94 29.15 1.42
CA GLY A 54 29.83 28.83 2.53
C GLY A 54 30.03 27.33 2.74
N VAL A 55 30.31 26.95 3.98
CA VAL A 55 30.43 25.55 4.42
C VAL A 55 29.44 25.28 5.53
N LEU A 56 28.72 24.18 5.47
CA LEU A 56 27.80 23.76 6.52
C LEU A 56 28.62 23.36 7.77
N THR A 57 28.52 24.15 8.82
CA THR A 57 29.35 23.96 10.02
C THR A 57 28.69 23.13 11.09
N GLU A 58 27.38 23.24 11.27
CA GLU A 58 26.66 22.53 12.32
C GLU A 58 25.24 22.20 11.88
N ILE A 59 24.77 21.00 12.24
CA ILE A 59 23.39 20.53 12.10
C ILE A 59 22.78 20.44 13.49
N ASN A 60 21.84 21.33 13.80
CA ASN A 60 21.17 21.38 15.11
C ASN A 60 19.95 20.44 15.14
N SER A 61 19.23 20.30 14.02
CA SER A 61 18.07 19.43 13.90
C SER A 61 18.39 18.23 13.00
N LYS A 62 18.46 17.03 13.60
CA LYS A 62 18.79 15.79 12.88
C LYS A 62 17.60 15.28 12.06
N ASP A 63 17.85 14.37 11.12
CA ASP A 63 16.83 13.68 10.36
C ASP A 63 15.77 13.06 11.30
N GLY A 64 14.49 13.26 10.96
CA GLY A 64 13.35 12.82 11.77
C GLY A 64 12.98 13.71 12.96
N SER A 65 13.65 14.86 13.16
CA SER A 65 13.29 15.84 14.19
C SER A 65 12.09 16.69 13.75
N VAL A 66 11.16 16.95 14.66
CA VAL A 66 10.05 17.91 14.44
C VAL A 66 10.54 19.29 14.81
N VAL A 67 10.33 20.26 13.92
CA VAL A 67 10.78 21.66 14.05
C VAL A 67 9.62 22.61 13.78
N GLU A 68 9.54 23.69 14.54
CA GLU A 68 8.55 24.76 14.36
C GLU A 68 9.04 25.78 13.32
N VAL A 69 8.12 26.58 12.76
CA VAL A 69 8.45 27.69 11.87
C VAL A 69 9.37 28.67 12.60
N GLY A 70 10.50 29.03 11.95
CA GLY A 70 11.54 29.87 12.52
C GLY A 70 12.55 29.13 13.42
N ALA A 71 12.42 27.82 13.66
CA ALA A 71 13.41 27.05 14.40
C ALA A 71 14.74 26.96 13.65
N LEU A 72 15.85 26.87 14.42
CA LEU A 72 17.19 26.75 13.88
C LEU A 72 17.46 25.33 13.40
N LEU A 73 17.73 25.17 12.10
CA LEU A 73 18.08 23.89 11.47
C LEU A 73 19.58 23.62 11.53
N GLY A 74 20.39 24.63 11.19
CA GLY A 74 21.83 24.52 11.13
C GLY A 74 22.53 25.86 10.93
N LEU A 75 23.86 25.84 10.78
CA LEU A 75 24.70 27.01 10.58
C LEU A 75 25.60 26.83 9.35
N VAL A 76 25.67 27.88 8.51
CA VAL A 76 26.61 27.99 7.38
C VAL A 76 27.62 29.09 7.70
N SER A 77 28.90 28.80 7.57
CA SER A 77 29.98 29.79 7.73
C SER A 77 30.43 30.27 6.35
N GLU A 78 30.47 31.58 6.15
CA GLU A 78 31.14 32.19 5.01
C GLU A 78 32.67 32.03 5.19
N GLY A 79 33.31 31.24 4.36
CA GLY A 79 34.76 31.04 4.39
C GLY A 79 35.25 30.14 3.27
N GLU A 80 36.41 30.49 2.69
CA GLU A 80 37.11 29.63 1.72
C GLU A 80 37.58 28.33 2.36
N VAL A 81 37.44 27.24 1.63
CA VAL A 81 37.83 25.89 2.00
C VAL A 81 39.33 25.80 2.18
N THR A 82 39.82 25.80 3.42
CA THR A 82 41.13 25.21 3.72
C THR A 82 40.91 23.73 4.00
N ALA A 83 41.16 22.91 2.99
CA ALA A 83 41.13 21.47 3.09
C ALA A 83 42.25 20.98 4.03
N SER A 84 41.89 20.57 5.23
CA SER A 84 42.74 19.69 6.03
C SER A 84 42.26 18.26 5.84
N VAL A 85 42.90 17.58 4.89
CA VAL A 85 42.73 16.16 4.63
C VAL A 85 43.50 15.39 5.72
N ASN A 86 42.82 14.78 6.65
CA ASN A 86 43.35 13.63 7.37
C ASN A 86 43.01 12.36 6.58
N LYS A 87 44.02 11.87 5.85
CA LYS A 87 44.06 10.53 5.28
C LYS A 87 44.31 9.55 6.44
N GLU A 88 43.33 8.77 6.78
CA GLU A 88 43.55 7.43 7.33
C GLU A 88 43.30 6.39 6.25
N GLU A 89 44.30 5.55 6.08
CA GLU A 89 44.41 4.49 5.10
C GLU A 89 43.30 3.47 5.29
N ILE A 90 42.56 3.18 4.21
CA ILE A 90 41.76 1.95 4.10
C ILE A 90 42.23 1.18 2.89
N ASP A 91 42.76 0.00 3.20
CA ASP A 91 43.27 -1.01 2.32
C ASP A 91 42.37 -1.33 1.12
N LYS A 92 43.04 -1.47 -0.01
CA LYS A 92 42.50 -2.00 -1.28
C LYS A 92 42.03 -3.43 -1.08
N LYS A 93 40.77 -3.68 -1.37
CA LYS A 93 40.30 -4.97 -1.88
C LYS A 93 39.65 -4.78 -3.24
N GLU A 94 40.22 -5.52 -4.17
CA GLU A 94 39.95 -5.48 -5.60
C GLU A 94 38.52 -5.89 -5.94
N ASP A 95 37.94 -5.14 -6.88
CA ASP A 95 36.71 -5.42 -7.57
C ASP A 95 36.82 -6.70 -8.42
N ASN A 96 35.95 -7.68 -8.14
CA ASN A 96 35.64 -8.77 -9.04
C ASN A 96 34.32 -8.45 -9.78
N VAL A 97 34.43 -7.75 -10.88
CA VAL A 97 33.32 -7.54 -11.82
C VAL A 97 33.16 -8.80 -12.67
N ILE A 98 32.16 -9.60 -12.40
CA ILE A 98 31.74 -10.70 -13.26
C ILE A 98 30.89 -10.13 -14.39
N LYS A 99 31.46 -10.09 -15.59
CA LYS A 99 30.74 -9.84 -16.86
C LYS A 99 29.90 -11.08 -17.18
N LEU A 100 28.59 -10.92 -17.21
CA LEU A 100 27.64 -11.91 -17.73
C LEU A 100 27.55 -11.77 -19.26
N ASP A 101 27.92 -12.82 -19.95
CA ASP A 101 27.82 -12.99 -21.42
C ASP A 101 26.39 -13.47 -21.77
N PRO A 102 25.66 -12.83 -22.70
CA PRO A 102 24.25 -13.16 -23.01
C PRO A 102 24.16 -14.13 -24.19
N SER A 103 24.51 -15.39 -23.98
CA SER A 103 24.16 -16.44 -24.96
C SER A 103 24.24 -17.83 -24.35
N LYS A 104 23.13 -18.28 -23.72
CA LYS A 104 22.71 -19.70 -23.77
C LYS A 104 21.29 -19.82 -23.21
N LYS A 105 20.36 -20.05 -24.13
CA LYS A 105 19.03 -20.56 -23.86
C LYS A 105 19.15 -22.05 -23.53
N ASP A 106 18.81 -22.44 -22.32
CA ASP A 106 18.45 -23.83 -22.00
C ASP A 106 17.06 -23.84 -21.36
N THR A 107 16.12 -24.19 -22.20
CA THR A 107 14.72 -24.53 -21.85
C THR A 107 14.72 -25.89 -21.17
N LYS A 108 14.48 -25.95 -19.88
CA LYS A 108 14.10 -27.20 -19.21
C LYS A 108 12.59 -27.34 -19.20
N ILE A 109 12.12 -28.32 -19.95
CA ILE A 109 10.75 -28.82 -20.03
C ILE A 109 10.45 -29.53 -18.70
N PHE A 110 9.39 -29.09 -17.99
CA PHE A 110 8.86 -29.82 -16.85
C PHE A 110 7.98 -30.95 -17.36
N GLU A 111 8.34 -32.20 -17.04
CA GLU A 111 7.51 -33.38 -17.21
C GLU A 111 6.32 -33.36 -16.24
N GLU A 112 5.11 -33.46 -16.79
CA GLU A 112 3.89 -33.67 -16.04
C GLU A 112 3.87 -35.04 -15.37
N LYS A 113 3.88 -35.07 -14.04
CA LYS A 113 3.55 -36.27 -13.29
C LYS A 113 2.02 -36.39 -13.19
N LYS A 114 1.48 -37.45 -13.79
CA LYS A 114 0.11 -37.93 -13.63
C LYS A 114 -0.23 -38.11 -12.16
N ILE A 115 -1.25 -37.40 -11.68
CA ILE A 115 -1.84 -37.62 -10.36
C ILE A 115 -2.98 -38.62 -10.51
N GLU A 116 -2.85 -39.75 -9.81
CA GLU A 116 -3.89 -40.77 -9.68
C GLU A 116 -5.04 -40.25 -8.80
N ASN A 117 -6.27 -40.58 -9.23
CA ASN A 117 -7.51 -40.24 -8.56
C ASN A 117 -7.56 -40.74 -7.12
N ILE A 118 -7.66 -39.82 -6.18
CA ILE A 118 -8.12 -40.08 -4.82
C ILE A 118 -9.55 -39.56 -4.72
N GLN A 119 -10.50 -40.48 -4.50
CA GLN A 119 -11.90 -40.14 -4.22
C GLN A 119 -11.96 -39.54 -2.81
N GLU A 120 -12.32 -38.25 -2.71
CA GLU A 120 -12.64 -37.63 -1.43
C GLU A 120 -14.13 -37.84 -1.10
N GLU A 121 -14.38 -38.51 0.05
CA GLU A 121 -15.72 -38.54 0.64
C GLU A 121 -16.06 -37.20 1.27
N PRO A 122 -17.34 -36.75 1.27
CA PRO A 122 -17.72 -35.44 1.80
C PRO A 122 -17.70 -35.43 3.33
N LEU A 123 -17.00 -34.45 3.90
CA LEU A 123 -16.97 -34.14 5.34
C LEU A 123 -18.35 -33.61 5.80
N ILE A 124 -19.05 -34.40 6.61
CA ILE A 124 -20.28 -33.97 7.30
C ILE A 124 -19.87 -33.31 8.62
N LEU A 125 -20.12 -32.03 8.76
CA LEU A 125 -19.99 -31.28 10.02
C LEU A 125 -21.23 -31.55 10.91
N THR A 126 -21.09 -32.41 11.91
CA THR A 126 -22.06 -32.50 13.00
C THR A 126 -21.59 -31.65 14.16
N ASN A 127 -22.39 -30.64 14.53
CA ASN A 127 -22.27 -29.88 15.76
C ASN A 127 -22.79 -30.73 16.92
N GLU A 128 -21.91 -31.28 17.73
CA GLU A 128 -22.26 -31.73 19.10
C GLU A 128 -21.31 -31.04 20.08
N ILE A 129 -21.90 -30.17 20.89
CA ILE A 129 -21.25 -29.57 22.05
C ILE A 129 -21.30 -30.60 23.16
N VAL A 130 -20.16 -31.18 23.53
CA VAL A 130 -20.02 -31.98 24.74
C VAL A 130 -19.27 -31.13 25.76
N GLU A 131 -19.99 -30.70 26.79
CA GLU A 131 -19.40 -30.18 28.02
C GLU A 131 -18.76 -31.38 28.77
N ASP A 132 -17.45 -31.35 28.92
CA ASP A 132 -16.74 -32.26 29.81
C ASP A 132 -16.07 -31.50 30.96
N GLU A 133 -16.51 -31.92 32.17
CA GLU A 133 -16.04 -31.43 33.46
C GLU A 133 -14.56 -31.76 33.69
N ALA A 134 -13.81 -30.77 34.17
CA ALA A 134 -12.40 -30.93 34.57
C ALA A 134 -12.27 -31.72 35.88
N PRO A 135 -11.44 -32.76 35.95
CA PRO A 135 -11.09 -33.36 37.23
C PRO A 135 -9.99 -32.53 37.94
N LYS A 136 -10.33 -32.06 39.12
CA LYS A 136 -9.40 -31.48 40.09
C LYS A 136 -8.42 -32.55 40.57
N THR A 137 -7.16 -32.50 40.18
CA THR A 137 -6.10 -33.34 40.78
C THR A 137 -5.33 -32.49 41.79
N LYS A 138 -5.37 -32.91 43.03
CA LYS A 138 -4.61 -32.39 44.16
C LYS A 138 -3.11 -32.56 43.90
N ILE A 139 -2.37 -31.46 44.10
CA ILE A 139 -0.90 -31.50 44.20
C ILE A 139 -0.57 -31.98 45.63
N GLU A 140 -0.08 -33.19 45.78
CA GLU A 140 0.68 -33.62 46.94
C GLU A 140 2.15 -33.30 46.69
N GLN A 141 2.70 -32.41 47.49
CA GLN A 141 4.12 -32.22 47.63
C GLN A 141 4.68 -33.46 48.33
N SER A 142 5.56 -34.20 47.68
CA SER A 142 6.47 -35.13 48.36
C SER A 142 7.90 -34.74 48.11
N ASP A 143 8.53 -34.24 49.15
CA ASP A 143 9.98 -34.15 49.28
C ASP A 143 10.60 -35.52 49.08
N SER A 144 11.48 -35.67 48.11
CA SER A 144 12.47 -36.72 48.10
C SER A 144 13.79 -36.25 47.49
N LYS A 145 14.66 -35.78 48.39
CA LYS A 145 16.10 -35.90 48.18
C LYS A 145 16.44 -37.37 48.06
N THR A 146 16.86 -37.86 46.90
CA THR A 146 17.61 -39.11 46.85
C THR A 146 18.50 -39.22 45.61
N ASN A 147 19.78 -39.28 45.87
CA ASN A 147 20.83 -40.05 45.21
C ASN A 147 21.07 -39.92 43.71
N LEU A 148 22.00 -39.08 43.40
CA LEU A 148 22.88 -39.12 42.23
C LEU A 148 23.92 -40.24 42.38
N GLU A 149 23.51 -41.50 42.34
CA GLU A 149 24.47 -42.61 42.15
C GLU A 149 23.93 -43.63 41.16
N SER A 150 24.70 -43.77 40.05
CA SER A 150 24.75 -44.94 39.17
C SER A 150 23.56 -45.20 38.22
N GLN A 151 23.22 -44.33 37.35
CA GLN A 151 22.84 -44.77 36.00
C GLN A 151 24.13 -44.98 35.20
N ILE A 152 24.52 -46.24 34.92
CA ILE A 152 25.70 -46.57 34.12
C ILE A 152 25.39 -46.18 32.66
N LEU A 153 25.68 -44.96 32.30
CA LEU A 153 25.52 -44.44 30.93
C LEU A 153 26.68 -45.01 30.08
N SER A 154 26.37 -45.47 28.87
CA SER A 154 27.41 -45.85 27.93
C SER A 154 28.26 -44.64 27.53
N PRO A 155 29.55 -44.82 27.17
CA PRO A 155 30.44 -43.69 26.79
C PRO A 155 29.88 -42.80 25.66
N ALA A 156 29.18 -43.43 24.72
CA ALA A 156 28.53 -42.73 23.61
C ALA A 156 27.34 -41.85 24.03
N VAL A 157 26.52 -42.35 24.99
CA VAL A 157 25.39 -41.59 25.57
C VAL A 157 25.91 -40.44 26.40
N ARG A 158 26.94 -40.64 27.21
CA ARG A 158 27.56 -39.61 28.05
C ARG A 158 28.12 -38.45 27.18
N LYS A 159 28.77 -38.77 26.05
CA LYS A 159 29.29 -37.76 25.11
C LYS A 159 28.17 -36.87 24.55
N ILE A 160 27.06 -37.45 24.07
CA ILE A 160 25.90 -36.73 23.50
C ILE A 160 25.22 -35.86 24.57
N VAL A 161 25.08 -36.35 25.79
CA VAL A 161 24.48 -35.59 26.90
C VAL A 161 25.30 -34.34 27.25
N VAL A 162 26.64 -34.49 27.31
CA VAL A 162 27.54 -33.37 27.59
C VAL A 162 27.57 -32.33 26.47
N GLU A 163 27.66 -32.79 25.23
CA GLU A 163 27.68 -31.93 24.03
C GLU A 163 26.40 -31.10 23.85
N ASN A 164 25.25 -31.73 24.17
CA ASN A 164 23.93 -31.10 23.94
C ASN A 164 23.24 -30.62 25.22
N LYS A 165 23.91 -30.66 26.39
CA LYS A 165 23.40 -30.21 27.70
C LYS A 165 22.01 -30.78 28.04
N ILE A 166 21.80 -32.09 27.75
CA ILE A 166 20.52 -32.75 27.96
C ILE A 166 20.40 -33.19 29.43
N ASP A 167 19.27 -32.86 30.08
CA ASP A 167 18.98 -33.37 31.44
C ASP A 167 18.53 -34.83 31.35
N ILE A 168 19.38 -35.75 31.88
CA ILE A 168 19.19 -37.19 31.84
C ILE A 168 17.93 -37.62 32.60
N ASN A 169 17.53 -36.87 33.64
CA ASN A 169 16.36 -37.20 34.44
C ASN A 169 15.04 -37.01 33.69
N SER A 170 15.06 -36.22 32.61
CA SER A 170 13.90 -36.01 31.75
C SER A 170 13.75 -37.07 30.64
N VAL A 171 14.75 -37.96 30.48
CA VAL A 171 14.78 -38.95 29.39
C VAL A 171 14.36 -40.31 29.87
N ARG A 172 13.27 -40.88 29.33
CA ARG A 172 12.83 -42.24 29.60
C ARG A 172 13.65 -43.22 28.75
N GLY A 173 14.54 -43.99 29.37
CA GLY A 173 15.36 -44.98 28.69
C GLY A 173 14.56 -46.19 28.18
N SER A 174 14.74 -46.59 26.92
CA SER A 174 14.11 -47.75 26.30
C SER A 174 14.92 -49.05 26.45
N GLY A 175 16.12 -48.99 27.03
CA GLY A 175 16.99 -50.15 27.22
C GLY A 175 16.59 -51.04 28.39
N LYS A 176 17.23 -52.24 28.47
CA LYS A 176 17.02 -53.18 29.56
C LYS A 176 17.33 -52.51 30.91
N ASP A 177 16.47 -52.68 31.90
CA ASP A 177 16.55 -52.04 33.23
C ASP A 177 16.44 -50.50 33.20
N GLY A 178 15.71 -49.92 32.20
CA GLY A 178 15.49 -48.48 32.10
C GLY A 178 16.71 -47.66 31.62
N ARG A 179 17.72 -48.30 31.03
CA ARG A 179 18.93 -47.61 30.52
C ARG A 179 18.62 -46.75 29.33
N VAL A 180 19.17 -45.53 29.34
CA VAL A 180 19.08 -44.60 28.18
C VAL A 180 20.02 -45.06 27.08
N LEU A 181 19.47 -45.36 25.93
CA LEU A 181 20.20 -45.72 24.72
C LEU A 181 20.49 -44.50 23.85
N LYS A 182 21.48 -44.62 22.95
CA LYS A 182 21.79 -43.57 21.98
C LYS A 182 20.57 -43.19 21.11
N GLY A 183 19.71 -44.20 20.79
CA GLY A 183 18.48 -43.96 20.00
C GLY A 183 17.48 -43.06 20.73
N ASP A 184 17.36 -43.15 22.04
CA ASP A 184 16.43 -42.34 22.84
C ASP A 184 16.83 -40.84 22.80
N LEU A 185 18.13 -40.56 22.84
CA LEU A 185 18.64 -39.20 22.70
C LEU A 185 18.49 -38.65 21.30
N ILE A 186 18.72 -39.49 20.28
CA ILE A 186 18.55 -39.09 18.88
C ILE A 186 17.08 -38.81 18.56
N SER A 187 16.15 -39.63 19.07
CA SER A 187 14.71 -39.37 18.89
C SER A 187 14.25 -38.09 19.60
N LEU A 188 14.85 -37.76 20.76
CA LEU A 188 14.59 -36.51 21.48
C LEU A 188 15.15 -35.29 20.73
N MET A 189 16.32 -35.43 20.10
CA MET A 189 16.94 -34.38 19.29
C MET A 189 16.23 -34.16 17.94
N GLY A 190 15.58 -35.23 17.41
CA GLY A 190 14.79 -35.21 16.19
C GLY A 190 13.30 -34.91 16.41
N ALA A 191 12.82 -34.95 17.65
CA ALA A 191 11.44 -34.60 17.97
C ALA A 191 11.24 -33.11 17.80
N ASN A 192 10.47 -32.68 16.77
CA ASN A 192 9.96 -31.32 16.70
C ASN A 192 9.20 -31.05 18.01
N PRO A 193 9.52 -29.97 18.75
CA PRO A 193 8.78 -29.63 19.96
C PRO A 193 7.29 -29.50 19.61
N GLN A 194 6.45 -29.96 20.51
CA GLN A 194 5.00 -29.86 20.39
C GLN A 194 4.63 -28.37 20.11
N PRO A 195 3.59 -28.05 19.30
CA PRO A 195 3.23 -26.67 19.00
C PRO A 195 3.07 -25.77 20.22
N SER A 196 2.63 -26.34 21.36
CA SER A 196 2.52 -25.67 22.66
C SER A 196 3.86 -25.35 23.33
N GLU A 197 4.94 -26.08 22.97
CA GLU A 197 6.28 -25.92 23.53
C GLU A 197 7.20 -25.09 22.61
N ARG A 198 6.75 -24.77 21.40
CA ARG A 198 7.46 -23.83 20.55
C ARG A 198 7.44 -22.47 21.24
N LYS A 199 8.53 -22.11 21.90
CA LYS A 199 8.82 -20.69 22.14
C LYS A 199 8.85 -20.06 20.78
N VAL A 200 7.81 -19.28 20.48
CA VAL A 200 7.78 -18.47 19.26
C VAL A 200 8.94 -17.48 19.41
N GLN A 201 10.10 -17.86 18.92
CA GLN A 201 11.15 -16.89 18.65
C GLN A 201 10.64 -16.13 17.44
N TYR A 202 10.05 -14.97 17.72
CA TYR A 202 9.80 -13.97 16.69
C TYR A 202 11.15 -13.73 16.00
N GLY A 203 11.16 -13.79 14.65
CA GLY A 203 12.32 -13.39 13.88
C GLY A 203 12.79 -11.99 14.26
N GLN A 204 13.85 -11.50 13.67
CA GLN A 204 14.29 -10.11 13.87
C GLN A 204 13.17 -9.18 13.47
N GLU A 205 12.60 -8.46 14.44
CA GLU A 205 11.62 -7.40 14.21
C GLU A 205 12.36 -6.11 13.95
N GLU A 206 12.09 -5.47 12.84
CA GLU A 206 12.55 -4.13 12.54
C GLU A 206 11.41 -3.14 12.85
N ARG A 207 11.68 -2.16 13.72
CA ARG A 207 10.72 -1.11 14.09
C ARG A 207 11.10 0.18 13.42
N ILE A 208 10.36 0.55 12.37
CA ILE A 208 10.54 1.79 11.63
C ILE A 208 9.42 2.75 12.02
N LYS A 209 9.78 3.99 12.42
CA LYS A 209 8.80 5.05 12.69
C LYS A 209 8.12 5.44 11.37
N MET A 210 6.79 5.50 11.37
CA MET A 210 6.05 6.01 10.22
C MET A 210 6.42 7.47 9.94
N THR A 211 6.56 7.82 8.65
CA THR A 211 6.70 9.21 8.21
C THR A 211 5.45 10.01 8.58
N ARG A 212 5.58 11.32 8.68
CA ARG A 212 4.46 12.22 9.00
C ARG A 212 3.34 12.11 7.96
N LEU A 213 3.71 12.07 6.68
CA LEU A 213 2.77 11.84 5.59
C LEU A 213 1.97 10.55 5.79
N ARG A 214 2.64 9.42 6.12
CA ARG A 214 1.99 8.14 6.36
C ARG A 214 1.05 8.20 7.57
N GLN A 215 1.42 8.90 8.64
CA GLN A 215 0.58 9.10 9.81
C GLN A 215 -0.69 9.90 9.46
N THR A 216 -0.55 10.98 8.68
CA THR A 216 -1.70 11.79 8.22
C THR A 216 -2.63 10.98 7.32
N ILE A 217 -2.10 10.20 6.37
CA ILE A 217 -2.89 9.31 5.54
C ILE A 217 -3.66 8.30 6.39
N ALA A 218 -2.98 7.63 7.34
CA ALA A 218 -3.61 6.65 8.22
C ALA A 218 -4.75 7.26 9.04
N LYS A 219 -4.54 8.46 9.60
CA LYS A 219 -5.58 9.21 10.34
C LYS A 219 -6.77 9.54 9.45
N ARG A 220 -6.55 10.07 8.25
CA ARG A 220 -7.64 10.43 7.30
C ARG A 220 -8.45 9.21 6.86
N LEU A 221 -7.78 8.11 6.50
CA LEU A 221 -8.47 6.87 6.10
C LEU A 221 -9.31 6.30 7.24
N LYS A 222 -8.77 6.30 8.47
CA LYS A 222 -9.51 5.82 9.64
C LYS A 222 -10.71 6.72 9.94
N GLN A 223 -10.52 8.03 9.86
CA GLN A 223 -11.58 9.02 10.04
C GLN A 223 -12.71 8.86 9.01
N ALA A 224 -12.38 8.52 7.73
CA ALA A 224 -13.39 8.25 6.71
C ALA A 224 -14.26 7.04 7.05
N GLN A 225 -13.67 5.97 7.60
CA GLN A 225 -14.42 4.78 8.03
C GLN A 225 -15.27 5.01 9.28
N GLU A 226 -14.83 5.89 10.18
CA GLU A 226 -15.55 6.21 11.43
C GLU A 226 -16.69 7.19 11.21
N ASN A 227 -16.54 8.16 10.30
CA ASN A 227 -17.51 9.23 10.09
C ASN A 227 -18.59 8.89 9.06
N ALA A 228 -18.41 7.89 8.20
CA ALA A 228 -19.37 7.52 7.18
C ALA A 228 -20.04 6.17 7.49
N ALA A 229 -21.34 6.07 7.23
CA ALA A 229 -22.05 4.79 7.18
C ALA A 229 -21.73 4.11 5.83
N LEU A 230 -20.49 3.59 5.71
CA LEU A 230 -19.91 3.12 4.47
C LEU A 230 -20.57 1.83 3.98
N LEU A 231 -21.17 1.87 2.80
CA LEU A 231 -21.70 0.71 2.09
C LEU A 231 -21.13 0.65 0.69
N THR A 232 -21.02 -0.55 0.11
CA THR A 232 -20.55 -0.74 -1.26
C THR A 232 -21.53 -1.59 -2.04
N THR A 233 -21.91 -1.12 -3.23
CA THR A 233 -22.66 -1.89 -4.23
C THR A 233 -21.78 -2.18 -5.44
N PHE A 234 -22.05 -3.30 -6.10
CA PHE A 234 -21.23 -3.78 -7.23
C PHE A 234 -22.09 -3.99 -8.45
N ASN A 235 -21.48 -3.83 -9.63
CA ASN A 235 -22.06 -4.22 -10.91
C ASN A 235 -20.95 -4.67 -11.87
N GLU A 236 -21.33 -5.38 -12.91
CA GLU A 236 -20.44 -5.77 -14.00
C GLU A 236 -20.77 -5.00 -15.26
N VAL A 237 -19.77 -4.70 -16.08
CA VAL A 237 -19.88 -3.95 -17.32
C VAL A 237 -19.19 -4.72 -18.45
N ASP A 238 -19.90 -4.88 -19.56
CA ASP A 238 -19.32 -5.38 -20.82
C ASP A 238 -18.57 -4.23 -21.52
N MET A 239 -17.26 -4.36 -21.61
CA MET A 239 -16.37 -3.33 -22.16
C MET A 239 -16.20 -3.44 -23.69
N THR A 240 -16.90 -4.38 -24.35
CA THR A 240 -16.74 -4.66 -25.78
C THR A 240 -16.88 -3.40 -26.63
N ASN A 241 -18.00 -2.68 -26.51
CA ASN A 241 -18.30 -1.51 -27.35
C ASN A 241 -17.30 -0.37 -27.15
N ILE A 242 -16.84 -0.13 -25.90
CA ILE A 242 -15.80 0.87 -25.64
C ILE A 242 -14.46 0.45 -26.24
N MET A 243 -14.10 -0.83 -26.12
CA MET A 243 -12.83 -1.33 -26.68
C MET A 243 -12.82 -1.27 -28.21
N GLU A 244 -13.93 -1.63 -28.85
CA GLU A 244 -14.11 -1.52 -30.29
C GLU A 244 -14.06 -0.06 -30.75
N MET A 245 -14.84 0.82 -30.13
CA MET A 245 -14.85 2.26 -30.44
C MET A 245 -13.46 2.88 -30.29
N ARG A 246 -12.72 2.54 -29.24
CA ARG A 246 -11.34 3.01 -29.08
C ARG A 246 -10.44 2.46 -30.18
N LYS A 247 -10.54 1.18 -30.53
CA LYS A 247 -9.70 0.55 -31.55
C LYS A 247 -9.93 1.18 -32.93
N GLU A 248 -11.18 1.45 -33.27
CA GLU A 248 -11.56 2.05 -34.56
C GLU A 248 -11.12 3.52 -34.66
N ASN A 249 -11.24 4.31 -33.59
CA ASN A 249 -11.02 5.75 -33.63
C ASN A 249 -9.66 6.18 -33.07
N GLN A 250 -8.83 5.26 -32.57
CA GLN A 250 -7.58 5.57 -31.86
C GLN A 250 -6.61 6.39 -32.73
N GLN A 251 -6.45 6.04 -34.01
CA GLN A 251 -5.49 6.70 -34.90
C GLN A 251 -5.97 8.12 -35.23
N ASP A 252 -7.21 8.27 -35.67
CA ASP A 252 -7.79 9.56 -36.02
C ASP A 252 -7.80 10.52 -34.82
N PHE A 253 -8.09 9.99 -33.62
CA PHE A 253 -8.07 10.76 -32.38
C PHE A 253 -6.65 11.23 -32.04
N GLN A 254 -5.65 10.34 -32.17
CA GLN A 254 -4.26 10.68 -31.91
C GLN A 254 -3.71 11.69 -32.93
N ASP A 255 -4.05 11.54 -34.21
CA ASP A 255 -3.59 12.46 -35.28
C ASP A 255 -4.20 13.85 -35.10
N ARG A 256 -5.44 13.92 -34.62
CA ARG A 256 -6.16 15.18 -34.42
C ARG A 256 -5.76 15.93 -33.14
N TYR A 257 -5.60 15.20 -32.03
CA TYR A 257 -5.43 15.77 -30.69
C TYR A 257 -4.05 15.57 -30.07
N GLY A 258 -3.18 14.78 -30.70
CA GLY A 258 -1.82 14.48 -30.21
C GLY A 258 -1.77 13.59 -28.96
N ILE A 259 -2.91 13.00 -28.58
CA ILE A 259 -3.05 12.15 -27.39
C ILE A 259 -3.85 10.89 -27.70
N LYS A 260 -3.59 9.81 -26.96
CA LYS A 260 -4.33 8.56 -27.12
C LYS A 260 -5.68 8.61 -26.39
N LEU A 261 -6.72 8.08 -27.02
CA LEU A 261 -8.02 7.92 -26.39
C LEU A 261 -7.94 6.83 -25.32
N GLY A 262 -8.03 7.19 -24.04
CA GLY A 262 -8.02 6.29 -22.90
C GLY A 262 -9.41 5.77 -22.55
N PHE A 263 -9.49 4.98 -21.46
CA PHE A 263 -10.78 4.59 -20.88
C PHE A 263 -11.33 5.66 -19.95
N MET A 264 -10.44 6.46 -19.32
CA MET A 264 -10.84 7.38 -18.27
C MET A 264 -11.82 8.45 -18.76
N SER A 265 -11.71 8.94 -19.98
CA SER A 265 -12.65 9.90 -20.53
C SER A 265 -14.08 9.36 -20.63
N PHE A 266 -14.26 8.08 -20.98
CA PHE A 266 -15.57 7.44 -20.98
C PHE A 266 -16.16 7.32 -19.57
N PHE A 267 -15.33 6.92 -18.60
CA PHE A 267 -15.76 6.83 -17.19
C PHE A 267 -16.09 8.20 -16.60
N VAL A 268 -15.27 9.22 -16.87
CA VAL A 268 -15.54 10.58 -16.43
C VAL A 268 -16.88 11.07 -16.98
N LYS A 269 -17.13 10.91 -18.30
CA LYS A 269 -18.40 11.32 -18.93
C LYS A 269 -19.59 10.53 -18.39
N ALA A 270 -19.46 9.22 -18.23
CA ALA A 270 -20.52 8.39 -17.66
C ALA A 270 -20.84 8.79 -16.21
N CYS A 271 -19.82 9.09 -15.40
CA CYS A 271 -20.00 9.58 -14.03
C CYS A 271 -20.69 10.96 -14.02
N VAL A 272 -20.31 11.89 -14.89
CA VAL A 272 -20.95 13.21 -14.97
C VAL A 272 -22.44 13.11 -15.28
N VAL A 273 -22.82 12.29 -16.28
CA VAL A 273 -24.24 12.04 -16.63
C VAL A 273 -25.00 11.44 -15.43
N ALA A 274 -24.40 10.45 -14.77
CA ALA A 274 -25.00 9.84 -13.60
C ALA A 274 -25.11 10.80 -12.39
N LEU A 275 -24.08 11.62 -12.12
CA LEU A 275 -24.10 12.61 -11.04
C LEU A 275 -25.17 13.70 -11.26
N LYS A 276 -25.42 14.12 -12.51
CA LYS A 276 -26.51 15.02 -12.86
C LYS A 276 -27.88 14.43 -12.55
N SER A 277 -28.03 13.12 -12.76
CA SER A 277 -29.29 12.40 -12.54
C SER A 277 -29.51 12.02 -11.06
N PHE A 278 -28.45 11.86 -10.29
CA PHE A 278 -28.48 11.45 -8.88
C PHE A 278 -27.69 12.46 -8.01
N PRO A 279 -28.25 13.65 -7.72
CA PRO A 279 -27.54 14.71 -7.01
C PRO A 279 -27.06 14.33 -5.59
N ALA A 280 -27.73 13.39 -4.94
CA ALA A 280 -27.33 12.90 -3.62
C ALA A 280 -25.93 12.28 -3.62
N VAL A 281 -25.49 11.68 -4.74
CA VAL A 281 -24.14 11.13 -4.89
C VAL A 281 -23.06 12.24 -5.03
N ASN A 282 -23.47 13.44 -5.44
CA ASN A 282 -22.62 14.64 -5.55
C ASN A 282 -22.82 15.60 -4.39
N ALA A 283 -23.17 15.09 -3.20
CA ALA A 283 -23.41 15.89 -2.01
C ALA A 283 -22.39 15.56 -0.91
N GLU A 284 -22.35 16.37 0.14
CA GLU A 284 -21.55 16.16 1.33
C GLU A 284 -22.36 16.53 2.58
N ILE A 285 -21.95 16.00 3.75
CA ILE A 285 -22.51 16.38 5.05
C ILE A 285 -21.61 17.46 5.65
N ASP A 286 -22.22 18.58 6.02
CA ASP A 286 -21.57 19.65 6.80
C ASP A 286 -22.41 19.89 8.06
N GLY A 287 -21.94 19.41 9.21
CA GLY A 287 -22.72 19.38 10.46
C GLY A 287 -24.03 18.60 10.30
N ASP A 288 -25.16 19.31 10.42
CA ASP A 288 -26.51 18.76 10.28
C ASP A 288 -27.14 19.02 8.90
N GLU A 289 -26.36 19.58 7.96
CA GLU A 289 -26.83 19.95 6.63
C GLU A 289 -26.30 19.03 5.54
N ILE A 290 -27.07 18.81 4.48
CA ILE A 290 -26.63 18.16 3.24
C ILE A 290 -26.38 19.25 2.21
N VAL A 291 -25.12 19.35 1.76
CA VAL A 291 -24.69 20.33 0.78
C VAL A 291 -24.63 19.68 -0.59
N TYR A 292 -25.57 20.00 -1.47
CA TYR A 292 -25.58 19.53 -2.87
C TYR A 292 -24.65 20.40 -3.71
N LYS A 293 -23.69 19.75 -4.40
CA LYS A 293 -22.74 20.41 -5.29
C LYS A 293 -23.33 20.47 -6.71
N ASN A 294 -23.58 21.67 -7.22
CA ASN A 294 -24.08 21.88 -8.60
C ASN A 294 -22.94 22.10 -9.59
N TYR A 295 -21.79 21.51 -9.33
CA TYR A 295 -20.60 21.47 -10.18
C TYR A 295 -19.93 20.08 -10.05
N TYR A 296 -19.17 19.70 -11.08
CA TYR A 296 -18.67 18.33 -11.22
C TYR A 296 -17.16 18.32 -11.33
N ASN A 297 -16.49 18.28 -10.19
CA ASN A 297 -15.05 18.16 -10.07
C ASN A 297 -14.69 16.72 -9.72
N LEU A 298 -14.20 15.96 -10.69
CA LEU A 298 -13.90 14.55 -10.49
C LEU A 298 -12.45 14.34 -10.07
N SER A 299 -12.26 13.70 -8.94
CA SER A 299 -10.95 13.30 -8.47
C SER A 299 -10.59 11.92 -9.01
N PHE A 300 -9.30 11.65 -9.23
CA PHE A 300 -8.86 10.32 -9.63
C PHE A 300 -7.60 9.90 -8.87
N ALA A 301 -7.57 8.63 -8.46
CA ALA A 301 -6.47 8.09 -7.69
C ALA A 301 -5.23 7.84 -8.56
N VAL A 302 -4.10 8.45 -8.22
CA VAL A 302 -2.80 8.29 -8.88
C VAL A 302 -1.79 7.70 -7.89
N GLY A 303 -1.21 6.55 -8.25
CA GLY A 303 -0.10 5.97 -7.50
C GLY A 303 1.22 6.69 -7.79
N THR A 304 1.91 7.09 -6.74
CA THR A 304 3.25 7.67 -6.81
C THR A 304 4.22 6.86 -5.93
N GLU A 305 5.51 7.08 -6.06
CA GLU A 305 6.51 6.42 -5.20
C GLU A 305 6.32 6.76 -3.71
N LYS A 306 5.83 7.96 -3.41
CA LYS A 306 5.57 8.43 -2.04
C LYS A 306 4.21 7.96 -1.49
N GLY A 307 3.35 7.36 -2.31
CA GLY A 307 2.01 6.87 -1.94
C GLY A 307 0.93 7.23 -2.95
N LEU A 308 -0.34 7.11 -2.52
CA LEU A 308 -1.51 7.44 -3.33
C LEU A 308 -1.87 8.91 -3.15
N VAL A 309 -2.05 9.63 -4.26
CA VAL A 309 -2.57 11.00 -4.30
C VAL A 309 -3.87 11.04 -5.11
N VAL A 310 -4.73 12.02 -4.83
CA VAL A 310 -6.07 12.11 -5.43
C VAL A 310 -6.29 13.51 -5.99
N PRO A 311 -5.64 13.86 -7.12
CA PRO A 311 -5.83 15.14 -7.77
C PRO A 311 -7.21 15.29 -8.40
N VAL A 312 -7.59 16.54 -8.71
CA VAL A 312 -8.93 16.95 -9.13
C VAL A 312 -8.95 17.44 -10.57
N LEU A 313 -9.80 16.82 -11.38
CA LEU A 313 -10.21 17.30 -12.70
C LEU A 313 -11.41 18.24 -12.53
N ARG A 314 -11.21 19.53 -12.78
CA ARG A 314 -12.25 20.54 -12.58
C ARG A 314 -13.20 20.64 -13.77
N ASN A 315 -14.46 21.00 -13.50
CA ASN A 315 -15.50 21.25 -14.50
C ASN A 315 -15.59 20.13 -15.54
N ALA A 316 -15.60 18.87 -15.07
CA ALA A 316 -15.54 17.68 -15.91
C ALA A 316 -16.73 17.56 -16.90
N ASP A 317 -17.84 18.23 -16.61
CA ASP A 317 -19.03 18.32 -17.47
C ASP A 317 -18.80 19.16 -18.74
N GLU A 318 -17.98 20.20 -18.67
CA GLU A 318 -17.68 21.08 -19.80
C GLU A 318 -16.56 20.54 -20.71
N LEU A 319 -15.73 19.63 -20.22
CA LEU A 319 -14.57 19.12 -20.94
C LEU A 319 -14.95 18.14 -22.06
N SER A 320 -14.27 18.23 -23.20
CA SER A 320 -14.34 17.19 -24.25
C SER A 320 -13.56 15.93 -23.85
N PHE A 321 -13.74 14.82 -24.58
CA PHE A 321 -12.95 13.59 -24.38
C PHE A 321 -11.44 13.86 -24.47
N ALA A 322 -11.02 14.70 -25.42
CA ALA A 322 -9.63 15.06 -25.62
C ALA A 322 -9.08 15.90 -24.45
N ASP A 323 -9.85 16.87 -23.96
CA ASP A 323 -9.46 17.71 -22.83
C ASP A 323 -9.34 16.87 -21.54
N ILE A 324 -10.27 15.93 -21.32
CA ILE A 324 -10.22 15.02 -20.17
C ILE A 324 -8.92 14.20 -20.20
N GLU A 325 -8.62 13.54 -21.33
CA GLU A 325 -7.42 12.70 -21.44
C GLU A 325 -6.13 13.54 -21.28
N LYS A 326 -6.10 14.77 -21.85
CA LYS A 326 -4.97 15.68 -21.72
C LYS A 326 -4.77 16.12 -20.27
N ASN A 327 -5.82 16.60 -19.62
CA ASN A 327 -5.75 17.05 -18.24
C ASN A 327 -5.34 15.92 -17.29
N ILE A 328 -5.91 14.72 -17.46
CA ILE A 328 -5.55 13.53 -16.65
C ILE A 328 -4.08 13.18 -16.84
N LYS A 329 -3.57 13.22 -18.07
CA LYS A 329 -2.17 12.99 -18.37
C LYS A 329 -1.28 14.02 -17.68
N ASP A 330 -1.54 15.30 -17.88
CA ASP A 330 -0.76 16.40 -17.34
C ASP A 330 -0.72 16.39 -15.80
N ILE A 331 -1.88 16.17 -15.16
CA ILE A 331 -1.99 16.06 -13.71
C ILE A 331 -1.28 14.80 -13.18
N SER A 332 -1.37 13.66 -13.90
CA SER A 332 -0.69 12.43 -13.53
C SER A 332 0.84 12.52 -13.63
N GLU A 333 1.35 13.28 -14.63
CA GLU A 333 2.78 13.57 -14.75
C GLU A 333 3.24 14.48 -13.60
N LYS A 334 2.52 15.57 -13.29
CA LYS A 334 2.78 16.40 -12.11
C LYS A 334 2.78 15.61 -10.81
N ALA A 335 1.86 14.64 -10.68
CA ALA A 335 1.76 13.79 -9.51
C ALA A 335 3.01 12.91 -9.31
N ARG A 336 3.48 12.27 -10.39
CA ARG A 336 4.69 11.43 -10.35
C ARG A 336 5.95 12.25 -10.08
N ASP A 337 6.02 13.47 -10.67
CA ASP A 337 7.13 14.40 -10.45
C ASP A 337 7.10 15.06 -9.06
N GLY A 338 6.04 14.85 -8.25
CA GLY A 338 5.88 15.49 -6.95
C GLY A 338 5.62 16.99 -7.01
N LYS A 339 5.10 17.50 -8.16
CA LYS A 339 4.84 18.92 -8.42
C LYS A 339 3.37 19.33 -8.26
N LEU A 340 2.55 18.48 -7.62
CA LEU A 340 1.16 18.84 -7.32
C LEU A 340 1.10 19.95 -6.28
N THR A 341 0.24 20.92 -6.51
CA THR A 341 -0.09 21.99 -5.56
C THR A 341 -1.23 21.56 -4.64
N ILE A 342 -1.44 22.29 -3.56
CA ILE A 342 -2.59 22.07 -2.67
C ILE A 342 -3.91 22.27 -3.41
N GLU A 343 -3.93 23.23 -4.32
CA GLU A 343 -5.09 23.52 -5.16
C GLU A 343 -5.46 22.36 -6.06
N ASP A 344 -4.46 21.62 -6.60
CA ASP A 344 -4.70 20.45 -7.44
C ASP A 344 -5.39 19.30 -6.68
N LEU A 345 -5.36 19.31 -5.33
CA LEU A 345 -5.88 18.26 -4.45
C LEU A 345 -7.21 18.61 -3.77
N GLN A 346 -7.71 19.84 -3.91
CA GLN A 346 -8.89 20.33 -3.20
C GLN A 346 -10.08 20.59 -4.14
N GLY A 347 -11.29 20.51 -3.58
CA GLY A 347 -12.54 20.86 -4.27
C GLY A 347 -13.09 19.77 -5.19
N GLY A 348 -12.62 18.53 -5.07
CA GLY A 348 -13.23 17.38 -5.75
C GLY A 348 -14.56 17.00 -5.12
N THR A 349 -15.56 16.64 -5.95
CA THR A 349 -16.91 16.30 -5.51
C THR A 349 -17.19 14.80 -5.53
N PHE A 350 -16.48 14.04 -6.38
CA PHE A 350 -16.59 12.59 -6.52
C PHE A 350 -15.23 12.00 -6.91
N THR A 351 -14.94 10.78 -6.51
CA THR A 351 -13.64 10.14 -6.80
C THR A 351 -13.80 8.91 -7.67
N ILE A 352 -12.90 8.74 -8.66
CA ILE A 352 -12.73 7.51 -9.44
C ILE A 352 -11.39 6.89 -9.09
N SER A 353 -11.41 5.63 -8.66
CA SER A 353 -10.21 4.87 -8.29
C SER A 353 -10.03 3.68 -9.23
N ASN A 354 -8.86 3.54 -9.86
CA ASN A 354 -8.56 2.46 -10.79
C ASN A 354 -7.59 1.45 -10.17
N GLY A 355 -8.14 0.40 -9.54
CA GLY A 355 -7.39 -0.75 -9.05
C GLY A 355 -7.02 -1.76 -10.13
N GLY A 356 -7.66 -1.70 -11.30
CA GLY A 356 -7.44 -2.63 -12.41
C GLY A 356 -6.05 -2.59 -12.99
N VAL A 357 -5.38 -1.44 -12.96
CA VAL A 357 -3.97 -1.29 -13.39
C VAL A 357 -2.99 -2.14 -12.54
N TYR A 358 -3.39 -2.51 -11.32
CA TYR A 358 -2.65 -3.39 -10.42
C TYR A 358 -3.17 -4.83 -10.42
N GLY A 359 -4.14 -5.16 -11.28
CA GLY A 359 -4.74 -6.48 -11.38
C GLY A 359 -5.85 -6.77 -10.37
N SER A 360 -6.40 -5.75 -9.68
CA SER A 360 -7.51 -5.96 -8.74
C SER A 360 -8.75 -6.44 -9.47
N MET A 361 -9.31 -7.56 -9.02
CA MET A 361 -10.58 -8.09 -9.53
C MET A 361 -11.77 -7.34 -8.92
N LEU A 362 -11.74 -7.09 -7.62
CA LEU A 362 -12.81 -6.45 -6.86
C LEU A 362 -12.26 -5.88 -5.56
N SER A 363 -12.70 -4.68 -5.17
CA SER A 363 -12.36 -4.03 -3.92
C SER A 363 -13.50 -3.12 -3.47
N THR A 364 -13.49 -2.77 -2.19
CA THR A 364 -14.38 -1.79 -1.55
C THR A 364 -13.60 -0.51 -1.28
N PRO A 365 -13.58 0.47 -2.19
CA PRO A 365 -12.80 1.69 -2.00
C PRO A 365 -13.29 2.48 -0.79
N ILE A 366 -12.36 3.15 -0.08
CA ILE A 366 -12.67 4.02 1.05
C ILE A 366 -12.98 5.41 0.50
N LEU A 367 -13.97 6.10 1.09
CA LEU A 367 -14.35 7.47 0.71
C LEU A 367 -13.20 8.47 0.93
N ASN A 368 -13.10 9.43 0.03
CA ASN A 368 -12.25 10.60 0.18
C ASN A 368 -13.07 11.75 0.76
N LEU A 369 -13.10 11.86 2.09
CA LEU A 369 -13.88 12.91 2.76
C LEU A 369 -13.52 14.32 2.24
N PRO A 370 -14.51 15.23 2.11
CA PRO A 370 -15.92 15.14 2.55
C PRO A 370 -16.87 14.50 1.52
N GLN A 371 -16.39 13.94 0.41
CA GLN A 371 -17.19 13.32 -0.63
C GLN A 371 -18.01 12.15 -0.10
N SER A 372 -19.24 11.98 -0.64
CA SER A 372 -20.14 10.91 -0.26
C SER A 372 -20.08 9.66 -1.15
N GLY A 373 -19.33 9.72 -2.26
CA GLY A 373 -19.23 8.61 -3.20
C GLY A 373 -17.84 8.41 -3.81
N VAL A 374 -17.49 7.15 -4.09
CA VAL A 374 -16.28 6.78 -4.82
C VAL A 374 -16.55 5.58 -5.72
N LEU A 375 -16.20 5.70 -7.01
CA LEU A 375 -16.26 4.63 -7.98
C LEU A 375 -14.93 3.88 -8.06
N GLY A 376 -14.95 2.57 -7.82
CA GLY A 376 -13.83 1.67 -8.04
C GLY A 376 -13.93 0.98 -9.40
N MET A 377 -12.89 1.12 -10.21
CA MET A 377 -12.69 0.38 -11.45
C MET A 377 -11.71 -0.77 -11.21
N HIS A 378 -11.95 -1.89 -11.88
CA HIS A 378 -11.14 -3.09 -11.71
C HIS A 378 -10.58 -3.59 -13.05
N ASN A 379 -9.88 -4.74 -13.04
CA ASN A 379 -9.31 -5.29 -14.25
C ASN A 379 -10.39 -5.74 -15.24
N ILE A 380 -10.05 -5.67 -16.54
CA ILE A 380 -10.87 -6.22 -17.61
C ILE A 380 -10.41 -7.66 -17.83
N VAL A 381 -11.34 -8.62 -17.76
CA VAL A 381 -11.05 -10.04 -17.92
C VAL A 381 -12.08 -10.64 -18.87
N ASP A 382 -11.61 -11.43 -19.84
CA ASP A 382 -12.48 -12.20 -20.73
C ASP A 382 -13.24 -13.25 -19.92
N ARG A 383 -14.59 -13.19 -19.98
CA ARG A 383 -15.49 -14.09 -19.26
C ARG A 383 -16.56 -14.65 -20.19
N PRO A 384 -16.99 -15.90 -19.99
CA PRO A 384 -18.19 -16.42 -20.65
C PRO A 384 -19.42 -15.74 -20.04
N VAL A 385 -20.19 -15.06 -20.88
CA VAL A 385 -21.46 -14.41 -20.50
C VAL A 385 -22.56 -14.83 -21.45
N VAL A 386 -23.81 -14.77 -21.00
CA VAL A 386 -24.96 -15.06 -21.84
C VAL A 386 -25.41 -13.78 -22.53
N VAL A 387 -25.33 -13.76 -23.87
CA VAL A 387 -25.82 -12.65 -24.72
C VAL A 387 -26.77 -13.23 -25.73
N ASP A 388 -28.03 -12.78 -25.76
CA ASP A 388 -29.09 -13.25 -26.66
C ASP A 388 -29.36 -14.77 -26.58
N GLY A 389 -29.18 -15.36 -25.38
CA GLY A 389 -29.34 -16.79 -25.14
C GLY A 389 -28.14 -17.67 -25.52
N GLU A 390 -27.04 -17.08 -26.01
CA GLU A 390 -25.80 -17.77 -26.37
C GLU A 390 -24.69 -17.44 -25.42
N ILE A 391 -23.78 -18.38 -25.16
CA ILE A 391 -22.56 -18.13 -24.38
C ILE A 391 -21.53 -17.47 -25.29
N LYS A 392 -21.17 -16.23 -24.99
CA LYS A 392 -20.14 -15.47 -25.70
C LYS A 392 -19.02 -15.06 -24.75
N ILE A 393 -17.79 -15.02 -25.26
CA ILE A 393 -16.65 -14.46 -24.51
C ILE A 393 -16.72 -12.95 -24.63
N ARG A 394 -16.71 -12.25 -23.48
CA ARG A 394 -16.78 -10.79 -23.38
C ARG A 394 -15.76 -10.25 -22.40
N PRO A 395 -15.14 -9.10 -22.68
CA PRO A 395 -14.28 -8.39 -21.74
C PRO A 395 -15.13 -7.72 -20.66
N ILE A 396 -15.18 -8.31 -19.48
CA ILE A 396 -15.99 -7.84 -18.35
C ILE A 396 -15.11 -7.10 -17.35
N MET A 397 -15.60 -5.94 -16.89
CA MET A 397 -15.03 -5.19 -15.77
C MET A 397 -16.04 -5.15 -14.62
N TYR A 398 -15.56 -5.38 -13.38
CA TYR A 398 -16.37 -5.10 -12.20
C TYR A 398 -16.22 -3.64 -11.80
N LEU A 399 -17.35 -3.03 -11.43
CA LEU A 399 -17.44 -1.72 -10.83
C LEU A 399 -17.90 -1.82 -9.39
N ALA A 400 -17.32 -1.03 -8.51
CA ALA A 400 -17.73 -0.88 -7.12
C ALA A 400 -18.08 0.58 -6.85
N LEU A 401 -19.23 0.85 -6.30
CA LEU A 401 -19.59 2.16 -5.75
C LEU A 401 -19.63 2.05 -4.22
N SER A 402 -18.64 2.66 -3.55
CA SER A 402 -18.72 2.87 -2.11
C SER A 402 -19.31 4.26 -1.83
N TYR A 403 -20.22 4.33 -0.86
CA TYR A 403 -20.97 5.54 -0.59
C TYR A 403 -21.35 5.66 0.89
N ASP A 404 -21.68 6.87 1.31
CA ASP A 404 -22.22 7.15 2.65
C ASP A 404 -23.72 6.94 2.66
N HIS A 405 -24.17 5.87 3.33
CA HIS A 405 -25.60 5.49 3.38
C HIS A 405 -26.44 6.45 4.24
N ARG A 406 -25.83 7.44 4.88
CA ARG A 406 -26.57 8.51 5.57
C ARG A 406 -27.20 9.51 4.58
N ILE A 407 -26.62 9.63 3.37
CA ILE A 407 -27.08 10.54 2.31
C ILE A 407 -27.70 9.75 1.15
N ILE A 408 -27.07 8.65 0.75
CA ILE A 408 -27.40 7.91 -0.47
C ILE A 408 -28.10 6.63 -0.11
N ASP A 409 -29.32 6.47 -0.57
CA ASP A 409 -30.12 5.27 -0.38
C ASP A 409 -29.71 4.13 -1.31
N GLY A 410 -30.07 2.89 -0.95
CA GLY A 410 -29.78 1.71 -1.76
C GLY A 410 -30.38 1.78 -3.18
N LYS A 411 -31.58 2.37 -3.34
CA LYS A 411 -32.18 2.58 -4.67
C LYS A 411 -31.35 3.55 -5.52
N GLU A 412 -30.92 4.66 -4.95
CA GLU A 412 -30.15 5.68 -5.64
C GLU A 412 -28.77 5.15 -6.05
N SER A 413 -28.05 4.50 -5.11
CA SER A 413 -26.73 3.95 -5.37
C SER A 413 -26.72 2.89 -6.46
N VAL A 414 -27.69 1.95 -6.42
CA VAL A 414 -27.82 0.90 -7.44
C VAL A 414 -28.23 1.51 -8.78
N SER A 415 -29.15 2.49 -8.81
CA SER A 415 -29.58 3.16 -10.03
C SER A 415 -28.47 4.00 -10.64
N PHE A 416 -27.67 4.69 -9.83
CA PHE A 416 -26.48 5.44 -10.24
C PHE A 416 -25.45 4.50 -10.92
N LEU A 417 -25.10 3.40 -10.26
CA LEU A 417 -24.13 2.45 -10.80
C LEU A 417 -24.67 1.75 -12.06
N LYS A 418 -25.98 1.48 -12.13
CA LYS A 418 -26.66 0.94 -13.31
C LYS A 418 -26.58 1.94 -14.48
N MET A 419 -26.82 3.22 -14.25
CA MET A 419 -26.70 4.26 -15.29
C MET A 419 -25.27 4.36 -15.82
N ILE A 420 -24.25 4.29 -14.97
CA ILE A 420 -22.85 4.24 -15.41
C ILE A 420 -22.63 3.02 -16.31
N LYS A 421 -23.09 1.82 -15.88
CA LYS A 421 -23.03 0.60 -16.69
C LYS A 421 -23.66 0.79 -18.06
N GLU A 422 -24.89 1.25 -18.14
CA GLU A 422 -25.63 1.43 -19.40
C GLU A 422 -24.93 2.41 -20.35
N ASN A 423 -24.37 3.49 -19.82
CA ASN A 423 -23.60 4.47 -20.59
C ASN A 423 -22.25 3.93 -21.08
N LEU A 424 -21.63 3.02 -20.35
CA LEU A 424 -20.38 2.37 -20.77
C LEU A 424 -20.64 1.23 -21.78
N GLU A 425 -21.73 0.47 -21.61
CA GLU A 425 -22.12 -0.59 -22.52
C GLU A 425 -22.66 -0.05 -23.87
N ASP A 426 -23.30 1.13 -23.88
CA ASP A 426 -23.64 1.87 -25.10
C ASP A 426 -23.08 3.30 -25.04
N PRO A 427 -21.81 3.50 -25.40
CA PRO A 427 -21.15 4.82 -25.28
C PRO A 427 -21.73 5.89 -26.21
N ARG A 428 -22.60 5.53 -27.19
CA ARG A 428 -23.33 6.51 -28.01
C ARG A 428 -24.25 7.40 -27.16
N ARG A 429 -24.77 6.88 -26.07
CA ARG A 429 -25.61 7.62 -25.12
C ARG A 429 -24.88 8.83 -24.52
N LEU A 430 -23.56 8.73 -24.32
CA LEU A 430 -22.72 9.81 -23.82
C LEU A 430 -22.62 11.03 -24.76
N PHE A 431 -22.89 10.82 -26.06
CA PHE A 431 -22.88 11.88 -27.07
C PHE A 431 -24.27 12.47 -27.32
N LEU A 432 -25.33 11.76 -26.90
CA LEU A 432 -26.71 12.14 -27.11
C LEU A 432 -27.36 12.77 -25.85
N ASP A 433 -26.64 12.82 -24.73
CA ASP A 433 -27.11 13.26 -23.42
C ASP A 433 -28.42 12.58 -22.98
N ILE A 434 -28.54 11.21 -23.18
CA ILE A 434 -29.73 10.40 -22.86
C ILE A 434 -29.38 9.22 -21.94
#